data_e47a62ad1063f0b54e954335aa89a5b7
#
_entry.id   e47a62ad1063f0b54e954335aa89a5b7
#
_cell.length_a   1.000
_cell.length_b   1.000
_cell.length_c   1.000
_cell.angle_alpha   90.00
_cell.angle_beta   90.00
_cell.angle_gamma   90.00
#
_symmetry.space_group_name_H-M   'P 1'
#
loop_
_entity.id
_entity.type
_entity.pdbx_description
1 polymer ?
#
loop_
_entity_poly.entity_id
_entity_poly.type
_entity_poly.pdbx_seq_one_letter_code
_entity_poly.pdbx_strand_id
1 'polypeptide(L)'
;MDKTKKKKTLAIVISCIVVILAAVILYVGFGVIGTDSKAVYGQSNLVNANKNGSNTTVIDVNTNYQIMNGFGASACWWSQDVGTWDNADEIMQALYDSDKGIGLNIYRYNLGAGSKNDTHILTENRRTECFLNADGTYNFNNDKNAQACLELAKKYAGKDMRLTLFCNSAPVYLTKNGAAYCTPYKNEDEPWISNLDKSKY
;
A
#
# COMPACT_ATOMS: atom_id res chain seq x y z
N MET A 1 -46.94 -34.94 -11.14
CA MET A 1 -45.96 -33.87 -10.92
C MET A 1 -45.33 -33.51 -12.27
N ASP A 2 -45.49 -32.28 -12.70
CA ASP A 2 -45.14 -31.81 -14.03
C ASP A 2 -43.63 -31.97 -14.31
N LYS A 3 -43.29 -32.54 -15.49
CA LYS A 3 -41.90 -32.77 -15.94
C LYS A 3 -41.03 -31.48 -15.91
N THR A 4 -41.69 -30.34 -16.11
CA THR A 4 -41.04 -29.01 -16.09
C THR A 4 -40.64 -28.59 -14.68
N LYS A 5 -41.47 -28.89 -13.66
CA LYS A 5 -41.13 -28.63 -12.26
C LYS A 5 -39.98 -29.53 -11.79
N LYS A 6 -39.94 -30.80 -12.18
CA LYS A 6 -38.82 -31.71 -11.85
C LYS A 6 -37.48 -31.21 -12.43
N LYS A 7 -37.49 -30.74 -13.68
CA LYS A 7 -36.26 -30.20 -14.31
C LYS A 7 -35.78 -28.94 -13.61
N LYS A 8 -36.66 -28.00 -13.23
CA LYS A 8 -36.27 -26.78 -12.47
C LYS A 8 -35.72 -27.13 -11.08
N THR A 9 -36.34 -28.03 -10.35
CA THR A 9 -35.85 -28.48 -9.04
C THR A 9 -34.49 -29.15 -9.16
N LEU A 10 -34.27 -30.00 -10.15
CA LEU A 10 -33.00 -30.66 -10.40
C LEU A 10 -31.90 -29.66 -10.74
N ALA A 11 -32.17 -28.64 -11.56
CA ALA A 11 -31.22 -27.57 -11.90
C ALA A 11 -30.81 -26.75 -10.66
N ILE A 12 -31.77 -26.42 -9.78
CA ILE A 12 -31.48 -25.71 -8.53
C ILE A 12 -30.59 -26.57 -7.62
N VAL A 13 -30.87 -27.83 -7.44
CA VAL A 13 -30.09 -28.75 -6.61
C VAL A 13 -28.66 -28.88 -7.15
N ILE A 14 -28.47 -29.02 -8.46
CA ILE A 14 -27.13 -29.07 -9.08
C ILE A 14 -26.39 -27.78 -8.86
N SER A 15 -27.03 -26.62 -9.04
CA SER A 15 -26.39 -25.31 -8.77
C SER A 15 -25.96 -25.17 -7.32
N CYS A 16 -26.77 -25.57 -6.35
CA CYS A 16 -26.39 -25.55 -4.93
C CYS A 16 -25.19 -26.46 -4.64
N ILE A 17 -25.16 -27.68 -5.23
CA ILE A 17 -24.02 -28.59 -5.05
C ILE A 17 -22.73 -27.99 -5.63
N VAL A 18 -22.80 -27.37 -6.81
CA VAL A 18 -21.62 -26.72 -7.43
C VAL A 18 -21.11 -25.58 -6.56
N VAL A 19 -21.99 -24.75 -6.00
CA VAL A 19 -21.60 -23.65 -5.10
C VAL A 19 -20.96 -24.19 -3.81
N ILE A 20 -21.54 -25.26 -3.23
CA ILE A 20 -20.98 -25.90 -2.02
C ILE A 20 -19.58 -26.49 -2.32
N LEU A 21 -19.44 -27.19 -3.45
CA LEU A 21 -18.14 -27.75 -3.86
C LEU A 21 -17.10 -26.67 -4.11
N ALA A 22 -17.47 -25.56 -4.75
CA ALA A 22 -16.59 -24.42 -4.94
C ALA A 22 -16.17 -23.79 -3.60
N ALA A 23 -17.10 -23.64 -2.66
CA ALA A 23 -16.82 -23.14 -1.31
C ALA A 23 -15.88 -24.08 -0.53
N VAL A 24 -16.08 -25.41 -0.64
CA VAL A 24 -15.20 -26.41 -0.02
C VAL A 24 -13.81 -26.39 -0.64
N ILE A 25 -13.71 -26.27 -1.97
CA ILE A 25 -12.41 -26.17 -2.66
C ILE A 25 -11.67 -24.89 -2.24
N LEU A 26 -12.37 -23.76 -2.14
CA LEU A 26 -11.78 -22.51 -1.63
C LEU A 26 -11.35 -22.67 -0.17
N TYR A 27 -12.20 -23.23 0.69
CA TYR A 27 -11.88 -23.45 2.10
C TYR A 27 -10.68 -24.39 2.29
N VAL A 28 -10.62 -25.50 1.58
CA VAL A 28 -9.49 -26.45 1.62
C VAL A 28 -8.26 -25.84 0.97
N GLY A 29 -8.40 -25.10 -0.14
CA GLY A 29 -7.30 -24.39 -0.80
C GLY A 29 -6.68 -23.31 0.09
N PHE A 30 -7.50 -22.48 0.73
CA PHE A 30 -7.02 -21.50 1.70
C PHE A 30 -6.52 -22.14 2.99
N GLY A 31 -7.13 -23.20 3.46
CA GLY A 31 -6.66 -23.96 4.64
C GLY A 31 -5.31 -24.63 4.40
N VAL A 32 -5.06 -25.16 3.21
CA VAL A 32 -3.76 -25.77 2.85
C VAL A 32 -2.67 -24.70 2.67
N ILE A 33 -2.99 -23.51 2.17
CA ILE A 33 -2.05 -22.39 2.07
C ILE A 33 -1.70 -21.85 3.47
N GLY A 34 -2.62 -21.94 4.44
CA GLY A 34 -2.42 -21.46 5.83
C GLY A 34 -1.71 -22.45 6.76
N THR A 35 -1.56 -23.72 6.38
CA THR A 35 -1.04 -24.76 7.31
C THR A 35 0.43 -25.14 7.14
N ASP A 36 1.11 -24.67 6.10
CA ASP A 36 2.52 -24.99 5.88
C ASP A 36 3.52 -24.03 6.51
N SER A 37 3.08 -22.97 7.15
CA SER A 37 3.93 -22.12 7.97
C SER A 37 3.91 -22.60 9.44
N LYS A 38 4.45 -23.77 9.73
CA LYS A 38 4.86 -24.09 11.09
C LYS A 38 6.06 -23.23 11.44
N ALA A 39 5.82 -22.07 12.03
CA ALA A 39 6.85 -21.35 12.75
C ALA A 39 7.34 -22.26 13.88
N VAL A 40 8.53 -22.81 13.72
CA VAL A 40 9.16 -23.61 14.75
C VAL A 40 9.88 -22.66 15.71
N TYR A 41 9.18 -22.26 16.76
CA TYR A 41 9.77 -21.48 17.83
C TYR A 41 10.77 -22.36 18.61
N GLY A 42 12.01 -21.90 18.72
CA GLY A 42 12.95 -22.43 19.69
C GLY A 42 13.98 -23.49 19.20
N GLN A 43 14.34 -23.51 17.92
CA GLN A 43 15.48 -24.31 17.46
C GLN A 43 16.72 -23.44 17.18
N SER A 44 17.76 -23.64 17.98
CA SER A 44 19.00 -22.86 17.95
C SER A 44 19.99 -23.21 16.81
N ASN A 45 19.61 -24.01 15.80
CA ASN A 45 20.49 -24.49 14.76
C ASN A 45 20.06 -24.14 13.35
N LEU A 46 20.19 -22.87 12.98
CA LEU A 46 19.97 -22.37 11.62
C LEU A 46 20.86 -23.02 10.55
N VAL A 47 22.03 -23.59 10.97
CA VAL A 47 23.04 -24.12 10.05
C VAL A 47 22.61 -25.42 9.37
N ASN A 48 21.62 -26.14 9.90
CA ASN A 48 21.23 -27.46 9.41
C ASN A 48 19.94 -27.46 8.54
N ALA A 49 19.25 -26.35 8.41
CA ALA A 49 17.98 -26.31 7.73
C ALA A 49 18.07 -26.55 6.19
N ASN A 50 19.26 -26.42 5.61
CA ASN A 50 19.43 -26.47 4.14
C ASN A 50 20.12 -27.76 3.61
N LYS A 51 20.46 -28.73 4.46
CA LYS A 51 21.18 -29.92 3.98
C LYS A 51 20.35 -30.85 3.09
N ASN A 52 19.02 -30.72 3.08
CA ASN A 52 18.13 -31.65 2.38
C ASN A 52 17.28 -31.00 1.29
N GLY A 53 17.64 -29.82 0.80
CA GLY A 53 16.86 -29.12 -0.25
C GLY A 53 15.46 -28.70 0.18
N SER A 54 15.16 -28.67 1.47
CA SER A 54 13.92 -28.15 2.03
C SER A 54 13.92 -26.62 1.99
N ASN A 55 12.87 -26.02 1.46
CA ASN A 55 12.65 -24.57 1.50
C ASN A 55 12.21 -24.05 2.89
N THR A 56 12.62 -24.73 3.95
CA THR A 56 12.26 -24.38 5.32
C THR A 56 13.17 -23.28 5.85
N THR A 57 12.60 -22.14 6.24
CA THR A 57 13.30 -21.07 6.96
C THR A 57 13.09 -21.26 8.46
N VAL A 58 14.15 -21.31 9.22
CA VAL A 58 14.10 -21.37 10.70
C VAL A 58 14.34 -19.97 11.25
N ILE A 59 13.40 -19.50 12.07
CA ILE A 59 13.54 -18.23 12.80
C ILE A 59 13.91 -18.56 14.24
N ASP A 60 15.13 -18.19 14.65
CA ASP A 60 15.57 -18.30 16.04
C ASP A 60 15.27 -17.00 16.78
N VAL A 61 14.25 -17.02 17.62
CA VAL A 61 13.81 -15.86 18.42
C VAL A 61 14.76 -15.52 19.57
N ASN A 62 15.73 -16.39 19.89
CA ASN A 62 16.69 -16.14 20.96
C ASN A 62 17.99 -15.48 20.45
N THR A 63 18.19 -15.43 19.15
CA THR A 63 19.36 -14.80 18.56
C THR A 63 19.01 -13.41 18.06
N ASN A 64 19.59 -12.38 18.68
CA ASN A 64 19.39 -10.98 18.30
C ASN A 64 20.52 -10.54 17.37
N TYR A 65 20.17 -9.98 16.21
CA TYR A 65 21.12 -9.40 15.27
C TYR A 65 21.08 -7.88 15.30
N GLN A 66 20.12 -7.26 14.62
CA GLN A 66 19.95 -5.81 14.58
C GLN A 66 18.65 -5.39 15.27
N ILE A 67 18.61 -4.13 15.67
CA ILE A 67 17.38 -3.52 16.17
C ILE A 67 16.48 -3.16 14.98
N MET A 68 15.28 -3.73 14.93
CA MET A 68 14.23 -3.34 14.00
C MET A 68 13.51 -2.12 14.55
N ASN A 69 13.59 -1.01 13.82
CA ASN A 69 12.95 0.24 14.22
C ASN A 69 11.44 0.27 13.98
N GLY A 70 10.91 -0.71 13.26
CA GLY A 70 9.50 -0.85 12.98
C GLY A 70 9.23 -1.29 11.55
N PHE A 71 7.96 -1.37 11.22
CA PHE A 71 7.46 -1.72 9.89
C PHE A 71 6.53 -0.63 9.39
N GLY A 72 6.53 -0.41 8.10
CA GLY A 72 5.69 0.63 7.53
C GLY A 72 5.46 0.50 6.04
N ALA A 73 4.63 1.40 5.55
CA ALA A 73 4.28 1.47 4.14
C ALA A 73 4.33 2.91 3.62
N SER A 74 4.51 3.04 2.31
CA SER A 74 4.31 4.31 1.63
C SER A 74 2.83 4.54 1.37
N ALA A 75 2.34 5.71 1.71
CA ALA A 75 0.96 6.12 1.48
C ALA A 75 0.69 6.59 0.04
N CYS A 76 1.74 6.80 -0.77
CA CYS A 76 1.53 7.18 -2.15
C CYS A 76 1.07 5.97 -2.98
N TRP A 77 0.05 6.05 -3.66
CA TRP A 77 -0.96 7.09 -3.97
C TRP A 77 -2.33 6.65 -3.46
N TRP A 78 -2.35 5.45 -2.84
CA TRP A 78 -3.56 4.83 -2.32
C TRP A 78 -4.29 5.70 -1.28
N SER A 79 -3.54 6.54 -0.54
CA SER A 79 -4.14 7.44 0.44
C SER A 79 -5.04 8.52 -0.19
N GLN A 80 -4.86 8.82 -1.47
CA GLN A 80 -5.76 9.72 -2.21
C GLN A 80 -7.15 9.11 -2.39
N ASP A 81 -7.21 7.79 -2.58
CA ASP A 81 -8.46 7.05 -2.72
C ASP A 81 -9.06 6.73 -1.35
N VAL A 82 -8.29 6.07 -0.49
CA VAL A 82 -8.75 5.62 0.85
C VAL A 82 -9.22 6.79 1.70
N GLY A 83 -8.57 7.95 1.62
CA GLY A 83 -8.96 9.14 2.38
C GLY A 83 -10.36 9.68 2.03
N THR A 84 -10.97 9.19 0.96
CA THR A 84 -12.35 9.52 0.57
C THR A 84 -13.37 8.44 0.92
N TRP A 85 -12.93 7.27 1.37
CA TRP A 85 -13.80 6.12 1.57
C TRP A 85 -14.48 6.15 2.95
N ASP A 86 -15.74 5.74 3.01
CA ASP A 86 -16.49 5.70 4.27
C ASP A 86 -15.88 4.75 5.30
N ASN A 87 -15.18 3.71 4.84
CA ASN A 87 -14.48 2.73 5.69
C ASN A 87 -12.98 3.01 5.87
N ALA A 88 -12.52 4.23 5.59
CA ALA A 88 -11.12 4.62 5.77
C ALA A 88 -10.62 4.37 7.21
N ASP A 89 -11.46 4.63 8.21
CA ASP A 89 -11.11 4.41 9.63
C ASP A 89 -10.83 2.93 9.93
N GLU A 90 -11.65 2.02 9.42
CA GLU A 90 -11.48 0.57 9.60
C GLU A 90 -10.21 0.06 8.90
N ILE A 91 -9.94 0.55 7.68
CA ILE A 91 -8.74 0.20 6.93
C ILE A 91 -7.49 0.67 7.68
N MET A 92 -7.49 1.91 8.15
CA MET A 92 -6.35 2.46 8.85
C MET A 92 -6.16 1.82 10.23
N GLN A 93 -7.23 1.41 10.90
CA GLN A 93 -7.16 0.58 12.11
C GLN A 93 -6.50 -0.77 11.81
N ALA A 94 -6.95 -1.47 10.77
CA ALA A 94 -6.37 -2.75 10.39
C ALA A 94 -4.86 -2.67 10.06
N LEU A 95 -4.39 -1.53 9.57
CA LEU A 95 -2.99 -1.32 9.24
C LEU A 95 -2.14 -0.86 10.44
N TYR A 96 -2.63 0.05 11.27
CA TYR A 96 -1.80 0.78 12.23
C TYR A 96 -2.08 0.46 13.71
N ASP A 97 -3.21 -0.16 14.04
CA ASP A 97 -3.53 -0.57 15.41
C ASP A 97 -2.71 -1.83 15.77
N SER A 98 -1.96 -1.78 16.86
CA SER A 98 -1.13 -2.91 17.31
C SER A 98 -1.93 -4.07 17.90
N ASP A 99 -3.16 -3.81 18.37
CA ASP A 99 -3.99 -4.81 19.02
C ASP A 99 -5.03 -5.43 18.07
N LYS A 100 -5.54 -4.63 17.13
CA LYS A 100 -6.63 -5.01 16.23
C LYS A 100 -6.22 -5.09 14.77
N GLY A 101 -4.97 -4.75 14.46
CA GLY A 101 -4.42 -4.74 13.11
C GLY A 101 -3.03 -5.35 13.04
N ILE A 102 -2.29 -5.05 11.98
CA ILE A 102 -0.92 -5.55 11.79
C ILE A 102 0.14 -4.68 12.47
N GLY A 103 -0.24 -3.57 13.10
CA GLY A 103 0.63 -2.75 13.94
C GLY A 103 1.75 -2.03 13.18
N LEU A 104 1.49 -1.52 11.98
CA LEU A 104 2.46 -0.65 11.31
C LEU A 104 2.71 0.60 12.15
N ASN A 105 3.97 1.03 12.26
CA ASN A 105 4.35 2.21 13.01
C ASN A 105 5.24 3.18 12.23
N ILE A 106 5.46 2.93 10.94
CA ILE A 106 6.16 3.85 10.03
C ILE A 106 5.20 4.25 8.91
N TYR A 107 4.95 5.53 8.75
CA TYR A 107 4.14 6.10 7.68
C TYR A 107 5.01 6.97 6.78
N ARG A 108 5.09 6.66 5.48
CA ARG A 108 5.75 7.51 4.52
C ARG A 108 4.70 8.35 3.77
N TYR A 109 4.58 9.61 4.17
CA TYR A 109 3.72 10.57 3.49
C TYR A 109 4.33 11.03 2.18
N ASN A 110 3.56 11.05 1.11
CA ASN A 110 3.98 11.58 -0.17
C ASN A 110 3.62 13.07 -0.26
N LEU A 111 4.63 13.91 -0.27
CA LEU A 111 4.45 15.34 -0.55
C LEU A 111 4.11 15.50 -2.02
N GLY A 112 2.90 15.95 -2.31
CA GLY A 112 2.40 16.12 -3.65
C GLY A 112 3.10 17.23 -4.42
N ALA A 113 3.14 17.09 -5.74
CA ALA A 113 3.82 18.02 -6.63
C ALA A 113 2.93 19.14 -7.19
N GLY A 114 1.63 19.13 -6.92
CA GLY A 114 0.69 20.10 -7.50
C GLY A 114 0.22 19.70 -8.89
N SER A 115 0.18 18.42 -9.20
CA SER A 115 -0.21 17.87 -10.50
C SER A 115 -1.70 17.51 -10.58
N LYS A 116 -2.55 17.97 -9.67
CA LYS A 116 -3.97 17.60 -9.58
C LYS A 116 -4.72 17.72 -10.91
N ASN A 117 -4.42 18.73 -11.69
CA ASN A 117 -5.11 19.00 -12.97
C ASN A 117 -4.32 18.50 -14.20
N ASP A 118 -3.22 17.79 -14.01
CA ASP A 118 -2.40 17.30 -15.13
C ASP A 118 -2.96 16.00 -15.70
N THR A 119 -3.71 16.12 -16.81
CA THR A 119 -4.33 14.98 -17.49
C THR A 119 -3.34 14.06 -18.22
N HIS A 120 -2.08 14.45 -18.39
CA HIS A 120 -1.03 13.56 -18.92
C HIS A 120 -0.65 12.47 -17.93
N ILE A 121 -0.92 12.67 -16.64
CA ILE A 121 -0.83 11.63 -15.64
C ILE A 121 -2.12 10.82 -15.71
N LEU A 122 -2.09 9.64 -16.33
CA LEU A 122 -3.30 8.87 -16.63
C LEU A 122 -4.04 8.36 -15.39
N THR A 123 -3.32 8.03 -14.32
CA THR A 123 -3.88 7.51 -13.08
C THR A 123 -4.22 8.67 -12.14
N GLU A 124 -5.50 8.84 -11.83
CA GLU A 124 -5.99 10.01 -11.08
C GLU A 124 -5.38 10.15 -9.69
N ASN A 125 -5.27 9.07 -8.91
CA ASN A 125 -4.68 9.12 -7.58
C ASN A 125 -3.19 9.52 -7.55
N ARG A 126 -2.52 9.54 -8.70
CA ARG A 126 -1.16 10.09 -8.86
C ARG A 126 -1.14 11.59 -9.10
N ARG A 127 -2.30 12.20 -9.37
CA ARG A 127 -2.48 13.65 -9.53
C ARG A 127 -2.72 14.26 -8.17
N THR A 128 -1.66 14.65 -7.48
CA THR A 128 -1.72 15.13 -6.11
C THR A 128 -1.66 16.65 -6.00
N GLU A 129 -2.29 17.20 -4.99
CA GLU A 129 -2.12 18.61 -4.64
C GLU A 129 -0.74 18.86 -4.05
N CYS A 130 -0.31 20.13 -3.99
CA CYS A 130 0.92 20.56 -3.37
C CYS A 130 0.59 21.56 -2.26
N PHE A 131 1.37 21.56 -1.19
CA PHE A 131 1.26 22.61 -0.16
C PHE A 131 1.79 23.94 -0.62
N LEU A 132 2.75 23.96 -1.55
CA LEU A 132 3.27 25.19 -2.16
C LEU A 132 2.31 25.71 -3.22
N ASN A 133 1.91 26.97 -3.13
CA ASN A 133 1.13 27.68 -4.12
C ASN A 133 2.05 28.30 -5.20
N ALA A 134 1.44 28.73 -6.31
CA ALA A 134 2.16 29.37 -7.42
C ALA A 134 2.84 30.70 -7.04
N ASP A 135 2.32 31.39 -6.03
CA ASP A 135 2.84 32.67 -5.51
C ASP A 135 3.94 32.50 -4.45
N GLY A 136 4.36 31.26 -4.18
CA GLY A 136 5.38 30.94 -3.17
C GLY A 136 4.86 30.83 -1.75
N THR A 137 3.57 31.02 -1.51
CA THR A 137 2.95 30.82 -0.19
C THR A 137 2.63 29.35 0.04
N TYR A 138 2.36 28.96 1.30
CA TYR A 138 1.98 27.60 1.66
C TYR A 138 0.53 27.53 2.09
N ASN A 139 -0.19 26.52 1.58
CA ASN A 139 -1.55 26.19 1.99
C ASN A 139 -1.61 24.73 2.51
N PHE A 140 -1.59 24.56 3.81
CA PHE A 140 -1.67 23.25 4.45
C PHE A 140 -3.09 22.65 4.47
N ASN A 141 -4.09 23.32 3.90
CA ASN A 141 -5.42 22.76 3.67
C ASN A 141 -5.51 21.96 2.35
N ASN A 142 -4.47 21.97 1.53
CA ASN A 142 -4.39 21.13 0.34
C ASN A 142 -4.13 19.67 0.72
N ASP A 143 -4.36 18.74 -0.22
CA ASP A 143 -4.08 17.31 -0.07
C ASP A 143 -4.86 16.63 1.08
N LYS A 144 -6.11 17.03 1.27
CA LYS A 144 -6.96 16.60 2.39
C LYS A 144 -7.13 15.09 2.50
N ASN A 145 -7.20 14.39 1.37
CA ASN A 145 -7.42 12.94 1.36
C ASN A 145 -6.21 12.21 1.97
N ALA A 146 -5.00 12.55 1.55
CA ALA A 146 -3.80 11.95 2.11
C ALA A 146 -3.59 12.37 3.58
N GLN A 147 -3.93 13.61 3.94
CA GLN A 147 -3.90 14.07 5.33
C GLN A 147 -4.89 13.31 6.22
N ALA A 148 -6.10 12.99 5.73
CA ALA A 148 -7.07 12.19 6.46
C ALA A 148 -6.51 10.82 6.82
N CYS A 149 -5.85 10.13 5.87
CA CYS A 149 -5.17 8.87 6.15
C CYS A 149 -4.01 9.03 7.16
N LEU A 150 -3.23 10.10 7.08
CA LEU A 150 -2.16 10.38 8.03
C LEU A 150 -2.70 10.56 9.45
N GLU A 151 -3.78 11.31 9.63
CA GLU A 151 -4.40 11.52 10.96
C GLU A 151 -4.95 10.21 11.53
N LEU A 152 -5.55 9.35 10.70
CA LEU A 152 -5.99 8.03 11.11
C LEU A 152 -4.82 7.11 11.47
N ALA A 153 -3.74 7.10 10.68
CA ALA A 153 -2.53 6.37 11.02
C ALA A 153 -1.96 6.80 12.38
N LYS A 154 -1.88 8.11 12.62
CA LYS A 154 -1.44 8.69 13.88
C LYS A 154 -2.38 8.32 15.05
N LYS A 155 -3.69 8.31 14.82
CA LYS A 155 -4.69 7.88 15.81
C LYS A 155 -4.41 6.46 16.30
N TYR A 156 -4.12 5.53 15.39
CA TYR A 156 -3.97 4.11 15.70
C TYR A 156 -2.56 3.70 16.12
N ALA A 157 -1.52 4.20 15.47
CA ALA A 157 -0.12 3.91 15.85
C ALA A 157 0.33 4.71 17.08
N GLY A 158 -0.34 5.81 17.41
CA GLY A 158 -0.07 6.62 18.61
C GLY A 158 1.31 7.23 18.64
N LYS A 159 1.91 7.26 19.83
CA LYS A 159 3.24 7.87 20.07
C LYS A 159 4.41 7.16 19.40
N ASP A 160 4.22 5.90 19.02
CA ASP A 160 5.26 5.06 18.43
C ASP A 160 5.35 5.25 16.91
N MET A 161 4.44 6.06 16.35
CA MET A 161 4.44 6.38 14.94
C MET A 161 5.66 7.19 14.53
N ARG A 162 6.31 6.75 13.47
CA ARG A 162 7.37 7.49 12.77
C ARG A 162 6.86 7.97 11.43
N LEU A 163 6.97 9.28 11.21
CA LEU A 163 6.57 9.91 9.95
C LEU A 163 7.80 10.19 9.10
N THR A 164 7.79 9.70 7.86
CA THR A 164 8.75 10.10 6.82
C THR A 164 8.02 10.94 5.79
N LEU A 165 8.48 12.15 5.56
CA LEU A 165 8.03 12.99 4.46
C LEU A 165 8.87 12.68 3.23
N PHE A 166 8.24 12.36 2.12
CA PHE A 166 8.90 11.99 0.88
C PHE A 166 8.38 12.82 -0.29
N CYS A 167 9.28 13.54 -0.92
CA CYS A 167 8.99 14.28 -2.14
C CYS A 167 9.39 13.43 -3.35
N ASN A 168 8.39 12.85 -4.03
CA ASN A 168 8.63 12.04 -5.22
C ASN A 168 8.98 12.90 -6.44
N SER A 169 8.39 14.09 -6.51
CA SER A 169 8.63 15.08 -7.58
C SER A 169 8.63 16.46 -6.97
N ALA A 170 9.44 17.35 -7.51
CA ALA A 170 9.42 18.75 -7.09
C ALA A 170 8.05 19.38 -7.39
N PRO A 171 7.61 20.36 -6.59
CA PRO A 171 6.43 21.13 -6.92
C PRO A 171 6.50 21.68 -8.34
N VAL A 172 5.40 21.54 -9.10
CA VAL A 172 5.33 21.96 -10.52
C VAL A 172 5.73 23.41 -10.74
N TYR A 173 5.48 24.27 -9.75
CA TYR A 173 5.86 25.69 -9.78
C TYR A 173 7.38 25.93 -9.77
N LEU A 174 8.15 24.96 -9.28
CA LEU A 174 9.62 25.01 -9.23
C LEU A 174 10.26 24.26 -10.41
N THR A 175 9.48 23.76 -11.35
CA THR A 175 9.98 22.99 -12.50
C THR A 175 10.09 23.85 -13.75
N LYS A 176 10.95 23.41 -14.69
CA LYS A 176 11.16 24.06 -15.99
C LYS A 176 9.98 23.90 -16.92
N ASN A 177 9.35 22.72 -16.91
CA ASN A 177 8.23 22.40 -17.79
C ASN A 177 6.85 22.54 -17.12
N GLY A 178 6.78 22.98 -15.86
CA GLY A 178 5.52 23.11 -15.12
C GLY A 178 4.82 21.78 -14.80
N ALA A 179 5.54 20.66 -14.87
CA ALA A 179 5.00 19.31 -14.67
C ALA A 179 5.75 18.54 -13.59
N ALA A 180 5.09 17.50 -13.04
CA ALA A 180 5.63 16.63 -12.00
C ALA A 180 6.51 15.49 -12.53
N TYR A 181 6.89 15.50 -13.79
CA TYR A 181 7.72 14.52 -14.45
C TYR A 181 8.88 15.18 -15.19
N CYS A 182 9.95 14.40 -15.40
CA CYS A 182 11.13 14.87 -16.12
C CYS A 182 10.85 15.16 -17.59
N THR A 183 11.74 15.93 -18.20
CA THR A 183 11.77 16.03 -19.66
C THR A 183 12.01 14.64 -20.27
N PRO A 184 11.38 14.32 -21.42
CA PRO A 184 11.61 13.04 -22.07
C PRO A 184 13.08 12.82 -22.42
N TYR A 185 13.55 11.60 -22.26
CA TYR A 185 14.84 11.18 -22.81
C TYR A 185 14.76 11.25 -24.34
N LYS A 186 15.69 11.92 -24.96
CA LYS A 186 15.74 12.03 -26.41
C LYS A 186 16.82 11.13 -27.02
N ASN A 187 18.04 11.25 -26.56
CA ASN A 187 19.22 10.49 -27.02
C ASN A 187 20.37 10.65 -26.02
N GLU A 188 21.54 10.09 -26.31
CA GLU A 188 22.73 10.17 -25.45
C GLU A 188 23.25 11.61 -25.25
N ASP A 189 23.10 12.48 -26.26
CA ASP A 189 23.51 13.87 -26.22
C ASP A 189 22.49 14.75 -25.44
N GLU A 190 21.21 14.32 -25.41
CA GLU A 190 20.13 14.95 -24.67
C GLU A 190 19.51 13.96 -23.68
N PRO A 191 20.23 13.53 -22.64
CA PRO A 191 19.72 12.57 -21.66
C PRO A 191 18.68 13.20 -20.74
N TRP A 192 18.15 12.41 -19.80
CA TRP A 192 17.28 12.89 -18.75
C TRP A 192 17.95 14.04 -17.99
N ILE A 193 17.38 15.24 -18.10
CA ILE A 193 17.85 16.41 -17.37
C ILE A 193 16.94 16.69 -16.18
N SER A 194 17.54 17.20 -15.10
CA SER A 194 16.79 17.70 -13.95
C SER A 194 15.75 18.72 -14.41
N ASN A 195 14.49 18.47 -14.06
CA ASN A 195 13.38 19.36 -14.34
C ASN A 195 13.33 20.56 -13.37
N LEU A 196 14.13 20.56 -12.31
CA LEU A 196 14.15 21.61 -11.32
C LEU A 196 14.73 22.90 -11.90
N ASP A 197 14.01 24.00 -11.73
CA ASP A 197 14.43 25.33 -12.17
C ASP A 197 15.09 26.09 -11.01
N LYS A 198 16.42 26.17 -11.04
CA LYS A 198 17.22 26.81 -9.99
C LYS A 198 16.96 28.31 -9.81
N SER A 199 16.31 28.96 -10.79
CA SER A 199 15.97 30.38 -10.68
C SER A 199 14.72 30.64 -9.83
N LYS A 200 14.00 29.57 -9.44
CA LYS A 200 12.72 29.65 -8.72
C LYS A 200 12.80 29.32 -7.24
N TYR A 201 14.00 29.08 -6.69
CA TYR A 201 14.21 28.78 -5.26
C TYR A 201 15.56 29.25 -4.77
#